data_aafc07fb78e78e79619823da6368e0d2
#
_entry.id   aafc07fb78e78e79619823da6368e0d2
#
_cell.length_a   1.000
_cell.length_b   1.000
_cell.length_c   1.000
_cell.angle_alpha   90.00
_cell.angle_beta   90.00
_cell.angle_gamma   90.00
#
_symmetry.space_group_name_H-M   'P 1'
#
loop_
_entity.id
_entity.type
_entity.pdbx_description
1 polymer ?
#
loop_
_entity_poly.entity_id
_entity_poly.type
_entity_poly.pdbx_seq_one_letter_code
_entity_poly.pdbx_strand_id
1 'polypeptide(L)'
;MLSVVPASVAASLTEGMQLVERRQRPAVLASADPEPQLAALVARHRSGDPAALNALMTALYPSIYRIVYRLAGPRDREQHEDLVQASLEQVCRSIDAFEGRSRVSTFVFGICHRVVARSRRYDRVRSWFRRDAEEATLPQGSAAPDDLIDRGRAVASARAALDLLDGEERSAFVLHEVEELPLEDVAAVLRCSTRTVKRRLRAARGKLLQHKPEARS
;
A
#
# COMPACT_ATOMS: atom_id res chain seq x y z
N MET A 1 1.81 -3.37 28.76
CA MET A 1 1.15 -2.08 28.45
C MET A 1 1.19 -1.91 26.93
N LEU A 2 0.07 -2.09 26.27
CA LEU A 2 -0.09 -1.86 24.82
C LEU A 2 -0.21 -0.34 24.64
N SER A 3 0.85 0.28 24.08
CA SER A 3 0.82 1.69 23.72
C SER A 3 -0.13 1.85 22.52
N VAL A 4 -1.31 2.33 22.79
CA VAL A 4 -2.33 2.63 21.80
C VAL A 4 -1.87 3.86 21.01
N VAL A 5 -1.82 3.77 19.69
CA VAL A 5 -1.74 4.96 18.83
C VAL A 5 -2.91 5.86 19.24
N PRO A 6 -2.72 7.17 19.48
CA PRO A 6 -3.83 8.04 19.77
C PRO A 6 -4.89 7.89 18.70
N ALA A 7 -6.13 7.66 19.13
CA ALA A 7 -7.27 7.43 18.24
C ALA A 7 -7.40 8.53 17.16
N SER A 8 -6.95 9.76 17.47
CA SER A 8 -6.94 10.89 16.54
C SER A 8 -5.97 10.73 15.37
N VAL A 9 -4.78 10.14 15.58
CA VAL A 9 -3.79 9.92 14.48
C VAL A 9 -4.22 8.72 13.65
N ALA A 10 -4.68 7.65 14.29
CA ALA A 10 -5.21 6.48 13.59
C ALA A 10 -6.49 6.85 12.81
N ALA A 11 -7.40 7.63 13.40
CA ALA A 11 -8.62 8.11 12.75
C ALA A 11 -8.31 9.03 11.55
N SER A 12 -7.41 10.00 11.69
CA SER A 12 -7.04 10.90 10.58
C SER A 12 -6.36 10.15 9.42
N LEU A 13 -5.50 9.18 9.73
CA LEU A 13 -4.89 8.31 8.70
C LEU A 13 -5.94 7.45 8.02
N THR A 14 -6.87 6.86 8.79
CA THR A 14 -7.94 6.00 8.27
C THR A 14 -8.97 6.82 7.49
N GLU A 15 -9.40 7.98 8.00
CA GLU A 15 -10.35 8.86 7.31
C GLU A 15 -9.78 9.46 6.02
N GLY A 16 -8.55 9.98 6.05
CA GLY A 16 -7.89 10.51 4.85
C GLY A 16 -7.72 9.44 3.78
N MET A 17 -7.45 8.19 4.19
CA MET A 17 -7.27 7.06 3.29
C MET A 17 -8.61 6.49 2.79
N GLN A 18 -9.67 6.49 3.60
CA GLN A 18 -11.03 6.09 3.19
C GLN A 18 -11.67 7.09 2.23
N LEU A 19 -11.30 8.36 2.27
CA LEU A 19 -11.82 9.39 1.37
C LEU A 19 -11.28 9.24 -0.06
N VAL A 20 -10.05 8.75 -0.25
CA VAL A 20 -9.53 8.34 -1.57
C VAL A 20 -10.31 7.14 -2.09
N GLU A 21 -10.74 6.23 -1.20
CA GLU A 21 -11.50 5.03 -1.55
C GLU A 21 -12.88 5.31 -2.15
N ARG A 22 -13.61 6.31 -1.64
CA ARG A 22 -14.99 6.59 -2.08
C ARG A 22 -15.09 7.07 -3.54
N ARG A 23 -14.02 7.65 -4.09
CA ARG A 23 -14.02 8.13 -5.50
C ARG A 23 -13.65 7.06 -6.53
N GLN A 24 -13.03 5.96 -6.13
CA GLN A 24 -12.52 4.93 -7.05
C GLN A 24 -13.20 3.57 -6.89
N ARG A 25 -14.28 3.47 -6.10
CA ARG A 25 -15.03 2.23 -6.00
C ARG A 25 -15.90 2.04 -7.24
N PRO A 26 -15.64 1.09 -8.13
CA PRO A 26 -16.67 0.57 -9.01
C PRO A 26 -17.77 -0.01 -8.13
N ALA A 27 -19.04 0.16 -8.54
CA ALA A 27 -20.24 -0.25 -7.80
C ALA A 27 -20.28 -1.75 -7.39
N VAL A 28 -19.40 -2.57 -7.98
CA VAL A 28 -19.28 -4.00 -7.74
C VAL A 28 -18.64 -4.36 -6.37
N LEU A 29 -17.92 -3.41 -5.73
CA LEU A 29 -17.24 -3.65 -4.45
C LEU A 29 -17.94 -2.99 -3.24
N ALA A 30 -19.24 -2.82 -3.29
CA ALA A 30 -20.05 -2.29 -2.19
C ALA A 30 -20.29 -3.33 -1.07
N SER A 31 -19.76 -4.56 -1.17
CA SER A 31 -19.85 -5.57 -0.10
C SER A 31 -18.81 -5.30 0.98
N ALA A 32 -19.15 -5.55 2.23
CA ALA A 32 -18.30 -5.32 3.40
C ALA A 32 -16.97 -6.12 3.35
N ASP A 33 -16.92 -7.21 2.60
CA ASP A 33 -15.72 -8.03 2.36
C ASP A 33 -15.67 -8.46 0.87
N PRO A 34 -14.72 -7.95 0.05
CA PRO A 34 -14.60 -8.33 -1.35
C PRO A 34 -14.02 -9.74 -1.57
N GLU A 35 -13.50 -10.37 -0.53
CA GLU A 35 -12.76 -11.63 -0.62
C GLU A 35 -13.55 -12.80 -1.22
N PRO A 36 -14.84 -13.05 -0.85
CA PRO A 36 -15.62 -14.12 -1.46
C PRO A 36 -15.79 -13.96 -2.98
N GLN A 37 -15.93 -12.71 -3.45
CA GLN A 37 -16.05 -12.42 -4.89
C GLN A 37 -14.71 -12.67 -5.61
N LEU A 38 -13.60 -12.25 -5.01
CA LEU A 38 -12.27 -12.49 -5.58
C LEU A 38 -11.97 -13.99 -5.65
N ALA A 39 -12.28 -14.74 -4.60
CA ALA A 39 -12.11 -16.20 -4.57
C ALA A 39 -12.98 -16.91 -5.64
N ALA A 40 -14.22 -16.46 -5.84
CA ALA A 40 -15.09 -16.99 -6.88
C ALA A 40 -14.53 -16.70 -8.30
N LEU A 41 -13.98 -15.51 -8.54
CA LEU A 41 -13.34 -15.17 -9.81
C LEU A 41 -12.10 -16.02 -10.08
N VAL A 42 -11.28 -16.27 -9.07
CA VAL A 42 -10.13 -17.19 -9.18
C VAL A 42 -10.58 -18.61 -9.50
N ALA A 43 -11.64 -19.10 -8.85
CA ALA A 43 -12.19 -20.44 -9.13
C ALA A 43 -12.71 -20.55 -10.58
N ARG A 44 -13.43 -19.54 -11.07
CA ARG A 44 -13.90 -19.47 -12.46
C ARG A 44 -12.74 -19.43 -13.46
N HIS A 45 -11.70 -18.66 -13.19
CA HIS A 45 -10.50 -18.61 -14.01
C HIS A 45 -9.86 -20.02 -14.15
N ARG A 46 -9.73 -20.73 -13.03
CA ARG A 46 -9.19 -22.09 -13.00
C ARG A 46 -10.05 -23.13 -13.73
N SER A 47 -11.37 -22.90 -13.77
CA SER A 47 -12.28 -23.74 -14.56
C SER A 47 -12.28 -23.42 -16.07
N GLY A 48 -11.41 -22.49 -16.51
CA GLY A 48 -11.25 -22.15 -17.92
C GLY A 48 -12.17 -21.06 -18.45
N ASP A 49 -12.84 -20.31 -17.56
CA ASP A 49 -13.66 -19.16 -17.99
C ASP A 49 -12.76 -18.01 -18.50
N PRO A 50 -12.78 -17.70 -19.82
CA PRO A 50 -11.86 -16.72 -20.41
C PRO A 50 -12.15 -15.29 -19.93
N ALA A 51 -13.34 -14.99 -19.44
CA ALA A 51 -13.71 -13.67 -18.93
C ALA A 51 -13.30 -13.45 -17.48
N ALA A 52 -13.06 -14.53 -16.71
CA ALA A 52 -12.84 -14.46 -15.29
C ALA A 52 -11.55 -13.73 -14.92
N LEU A 53 -10.47 -13.90 -15.67
CA LEU A 53 -9.19 -13.21 -15.41
C LEU A 53 -9.34 -11.70 -15.57
N ASN A 54 -9.99 -11.25 -16.63
CA ASN A 54 -10.23 -9.83 -16.86
C ASN A 54 -11.12 -9.22 -15.77
N ALA A 55 -12.18 -9.93 -15.36
CA ALA A 55 -13.06 -9.52 -14.27
C ALA A 55 -12.28 -9.44 -12.94
N LEU A 56 -11.39 -10.42 -12.67
CA LEU A 56 -10.53 -10.43 -11.48
C LEU A 56 -9.57 -9.23 -11.47
N MET A 57 -8.90 -8.95 -12.59
CA MET A 57 -7.98 -7.81 -12.70
C MET A 57 -8.72 -6.48 -12.51
N THR A 58 -9.90 -6.33 -13.09
CA THR A 58 -10.76 -5.15 -12.91
C THR A 58 -11.14 -4.97 -11.44
N ALA A 59 -11.52 -6.06 -10.75
CA ALA A 59 -11.88 -6.02 -9.33
C ALA A 59 -10.67 -5.72 -8.42
N LEU A 60 -9.49 -6.20 -8.77
CA LEU A 60 -8.25 -6.00 -8.00
C LEU A 60 -7.60 -4.63 -8.22
N TYR A 61 -7.81 -4.01 -9.39
CA TYR A 61 -7.13 -2.77 -9.77
C TYR A 61 -7.18 -1.67 -8.69
N PRO A 62 -8.35 -1.32 -8.10
CA PRO A 62 -8.41 -0.27 -7.07
C PRO A 62 -7.58 -0.62 -5.83
N SER A 63 -7.56 -1.89 -5.43
CA SER A 63 -6.78 -2.35 -4.28
C SER A 63 -5.29 -2.36 -4.56
N ILE A 64 -4.87 -2.79 -5.76
CA ILE A 64 -3.47 -2.75 -6.21
C ILE A 64 -2.99 -1.29 -6.28
N TYR A 65 -3.79 -0.40 -6.87
CA TYR A 65 -3.45 1.03 -6.95
C TYR A 65 -3.22 1.61 -5.55
N ARG A 66 -4.16 1.40 -4.62
CA ARG A 66 -4.05 1.90 -3.25
C ARG A 66 -2.81 1.36 -2.52
N ILE A 67 -2.61 0.04 -2.53
CA ILE A 67 -1.52 -0.58 -1.77
C ILE A 67 -0.16 -0.17 -2.34
N VAL A 68 -0.02 -0.10 -3.66
CA VAL A 68 1.23 0.36 -4.31
C VAL A 68 1.53 1.80 -3.92
N TYR A 69 0.53 2.70 -3.99
CA TYR A 69 0.69 4.10 -3.61
C TYR A 69 1.13 4.26 -2.15
N ARG A 70 0.54 3.49 -1.23
CA ARG A 70 0.87 3.50 0.19
C ARG A 70 2.27 2.93 0.47
N LEU A 71 2.63 1.86 -0.22
CA LEU A 71 3.91 1.19 -0.03
C LEU A 71 5.07 1.94 -0.70
N ALA A 72 4.90 2.53 -1.87
CA ALA A 72 6.00 3.06 -2.68
C ALA A 72 6.70 4.26 -2.05
N GLY A 73 5.96 5.10 -1.30
CA GLY A 73 6.50 6.33 -0.74
C GLY A 73 6.54 7.48 -1.75
N PRO A 74 7.30 8.55 -1.45
CA PRO A 74 7.39 9.71 -2.33
C PRO A 74 7.93 9.30 -3.70
N ARG A 75 7.11 9.54 -4.72
CA ARG A 75 7.42 9.32 -6.14
C ARG A 75 6.56 10.24 -6.98
N ASP A 76 6.97 10.52 -8.20
CA ASP A 76 6.11 11.16 -9.18
C ASP A 76 4.98 10.22 -9.64
N ARG A 77 4.03 10.77 -10.39
CA ARG A 77 2.85 10.02 -10.84
C ARG A 77 3.22 8.89 -11.79
N GLU A 78 4.13 9.13 -12.72
CA GLU A 78 4.56 8.14 -13.72
C GLU A 78 5.19 6.92 -13.04
N GLN A 79 6.10 7.15 -12.10
CA GLN A 79 6.73 6.07 -11.32
C GLN A 79 5.71 5.24 -10.51
N HIS A 80 4.65 5.86 -10.01
CA HIS A 80 3.59 5.12 -9.34
C HIS A 80 2.77 4.28 -10.33
N GLU A 81 2.42 4.83 -11.49
CA GLU A 81 1.68 4.14 -12.55
C GLU A 81 2.49 2.94 -13.07
N ASP A 82 3.80 3.08 -13.25
CA ASP A 82 4.70 1.98 -13.62
C ASP A 82 4.68 0.84 -12.58
N LEU A 83 4.71 1.18 -11.29
CA LEU A 83 4.65 0.18 -10.23
C LEU A 83 3.29 -0.51 -10.16
N VAL A 84 2.19 0.19 -10.42
CA VAL A 84 0.85 -0.39 -10.51
C VAL A 84 0.78 -1.35 -11.69
N GLN A 85 1.25 -0.94 -12.87
CA GLN A 85 1.29 -1.76 -14.05
C GLN A 85 2.14 -3.03 -13.83
N ALA A 86 3.35 -2.88 -13.30
CA ALA A 86 4.22 -4.01 -12.99
C ALA A 86 3.59 -4.97 -11.96
N SER A 87 2.83 -4.44 -11.00
CA SER A 87 2.10 -5.24 -10.02
C SER A 87 0.96 -6.03 -10.66
N LEU A 88 0.16 -5.40 -11.53
CA LEU A 88 -0.91 -6.05 -12.30
C LEU A 88 -0.37 -7.20 -13.16
N GLU A 89 0.70 -6.94 -13.91
CA GLU A 89 1.36 -7.97 -14.73
C GLU A 89 1.87 -9.14 -13.89
N GLN A 90 2.46 -8.83 -12.72
CA GLN A 90 2.96 -9.88 -11.84
C GLN A 90 1.82 -10.69 -11.21
N VAL A 91 0.69 -10.07 -10.88
CA VAL A 91 -0.52 -10.78 -10.42
C VAL A 91 -1.04 -11.69 -11.53
N CYS A 92 -1.22 -11.21 -12.76
CA CYS A 92 -1.63 -12.01 -13.92
C CYS A 92 -0.74 -13.25 -14.10
N ARG A 93 0.58 -13.10 -14.01
CA ARG A 93 1.54 -14.23 -14.17
C ARG A 93 1.53 -15.21 -13.00
N SER A 94 1.05 -14.79 -11.83
CA SER A 94 1.16 -15.57 -10.60
C SER A 94 -0.16 -16.16 -10.10
N ILE A 95 -1.29 -15.76 -10.69
CA ILE A 95 -2.61 -16.14 -10.16
C ILE A 95 -2.89 -17.64 -10.29
N ASP A 96 -2.35 -18.29 -11.31
CA ASP A 96 -2.46 -19.74 -11.49
C ASP A 96 -1.75 -20.52 -10.38
N ALA A 97 -0.69 -19.95 -9.80
CA ALA A 97 0.05 -20.52 -8.68
C ALA A 97 -0.58 -20.22 -7.31
N PHE A 98 -1.69 -19.48 -7.26
CA PHE A 98 -2.39 -19.22 -6.00
C PHE A 98 -3.05 -20.50 -5.48
N GLU A 99 -2.63 -21.02 -4.35
CA GLU A 99 -3.10 -22.31 -3.81
C GLU A 99 -4.27 -22.20 -2.80
N GLY A 100 -4.76 -20.99 -2.53
CA GLY A 100 -5.84 -20.77 -1.56
C GLY A 100 -5.43 -20.89 -0.09
N ARG A 101 -4.12 -20.91 0.22
CA ARG A 101 -3.60 -20.96 1.61
C ARG A 101 -3.76 -19.66 2.38
N SER A 102 -4.09 -18.58 1.68
CA SER A 102 -4.36 -17.24 2.23
C SER A 102 -5.53 -16.63 1.50
N ARG A 103 -5.96 -15.45 1.95
CA ARG A 103 -6.90 -14.64 1.17
C ARG A 103 -6.27 -14.22 -0.15
N VAL A 104 -7.08 -14.01 -1.21
CA VAL A 104 -6.61 -13.50 -2.50
C VAL A 104 -5.98 -12.12 -2.33
N SER A 105 -6.59 -11.26 -1.51
CA SER A 105 -6.05 -9.94 -1.17
C SER A 105 -4.66 -10.02 -0.54
N THR A 106 -4.44 -10.90 0.45
CA THR A 106 -3.13 -11.12 1.10
C THR A 106 -2.07 -11.56 0.08
N PHE A 107 -2.43 -12.49 -0.81
CA PHE A 107 -1.55 -12.95 -1.88
C PHE A 107 -1.15 -11.80 -2.82
N VAL A 108 -2.12 -10.99 -3.26
CA VAL A 108 -1.91 -9.83 -4.12
C VAL A 108 -1.06 -8.77 -3.43
N PHE A 109 -1.32 -8.47 -2.16
CA PHE A 109 -0.51 -7.51 -1.39
C PHE A 109 0.96 -7.98 -1.25
N GLY A 110 1.17 -9.30 -1.12
CA GLY A 110 2.50 -9.89 -1.15
C GLY A 110 3.23 -9.67 -2.48
N ILE A 111 2.52 -9.70 -3.60
CA ILE A 111 3.07 -9.40 -4.93
C ILE A 111 3.42 -7.90 -5.01
N CYS A 112 2.49 -7.01 -4.68
CA CYS A 112 2.70 -5.56 -4.70
C CYS A 112 3.90 -5.15 -3.83
N HIS A 113 3.99 -5.70 -2.62
CA HIS A 113 5.13 -5.46 -1.73
C HIS A 113 6.46 -5.86 -2.38
N ARG A 114 6.54 -7.03 -3.03
CA ARG A 114 7.77 -7.48 -3.71
C ARG A 114 8.17 -6.58 -4.88
N VAL A 115 7.21 -6.14 -5.68
CA VAL A 115 7.43 -5.21 -6.79
C VAL A 115 7.99 -3.89 -6.27
N VAL A 116 7.34 -3.29 -5.28
CA VAL A 116 7.77 -2.03 -4.66
C VAL A 116 9.13 -2.17 -3.98
N ALA A 117 9.35 -3.25 -3.22
CA ALA A 117 10.63 -3.48 -2.53
C ALA A 117 11.79 -3.69 -3.52
N ARG A 118 11.52 -4.31 -4.67
CA ARG A 118 12.51 -4.45 -5.75
C ARG A 118 12.86 -3.08 -6.35
N SER A 119 11.87 -2.24 -6.65
CA SER A 119 12.09 -0.89 -7.16
C SER A 119 12.90 -0.05 -6.17
N ARG A 120 12.54 -0.03 -4.88
CA ARG A 120 13.31 0.69 -3.86
C ARG A 120 14.77 0.25 -3.77
N ARG A 121 15.05 -1.06 -3.92
CA ARG A 121 16.43 -1.55 -3.94
C ARG A 121 17.18 -1.04 -5.16
N TYR A 122 16.54 -1.04 -6.32
CA TYR A 122 17.12 -0.51 -7.55
C TYR A 122 17.43 0.98 -7.42
N ASP A 123 16.50 1.77 -6.91
CA ASP A 123 16.68 3.22 -6.71
C ASP A 123 17.84 3.50 -5.72
N ARG A 124 17.96 2.71 -4.64
CA ARG A 124 19.08 2.83 -3.68
C ARG A 124 20.43 2.54 -4.32
N VAL A 125 20.52 1.49 -5.13
CA VAL A 125 21.74 1.16 -5.86
C VAL A 125 22.07 2.27 -6.86
N ARG A 126 21.08 2.72 -7.63
CA ARG A 126 21.25 3.81 -8.60
C ARG A 126 21.66 5.13 -7.92
N SER A 127 21.09 5.47 -6.77
CA SER A 127 21.45 6.66 -6.01
C SER A 127 22.87 6.58 -5.45
N TRP A 128 23.35 5.40 -5.11
CA TRP A 128 24.72 5.21 -4.65
C TRP A 128 25.72 5.52 -5.75
N PHE A 129 25.51 4.97 -6.97
CA PHE A 129 26.37 5.28 -8.11
C PHE A 129 26.26 6.74 -8.60
N ARG A 130 25.14 7.44 -8.30
CA ARG A 130 24.95 8.87 -8.65
C ARG A 130 25.56 9.83 -7.62
N ARG A 131 25.79 9.40 -6.39
CA ARG A 131 26.44 10.23 -5.37
C ARG A 131 27.89 10.59 -5.69
N ASP A 132 28.52 9.80 -6.55
CA ASP A 132 29.85 10.14 -7.06
C ASP A 132 29.82 11.19 -8.19
N ALA A 133 28.64 11.66 -8.59
CA ALA A 133 28.47 12.55 -9.73
C ALA A 133 27.72 13.86 -9.46
N GLU A 134 26.82 13.99 -8.49
CA GLU A 134 26.10 15.24 -8.19
C GLU A 134 25.28 15.19 -6.88
N GLU A 135 25.20 16.32 -6.19
CA GLU A 135 24.40 16.58 -5.01
C GLU A 135 22.90 16.44 -5.33
N ALA A 136 22.24 15.42 -4.80
CA ALA A 136 20.89 15.04 -5.18
C ALA A 136 19.84 15.98 -4.56
N THR A 137 19.17 16.75 -5.41
CA THR A 137 17.92 17.45 -5.09
C THR A 137 16.82 16.41 -4.80
N LEU A 138 16.23 16.45 -3.61
CA LEU A 138 15.07 15.64 -3.25
C LEU A 138 13.88 16.03 -4.15
N PRO A 139 13.15 15.07 -4.74
CA PRO A 139 11.95 15.39 -5.51
C PRO A 139 10.89 15.98 -4.58
N GLN A 140 10.54 17.22 -4.77
CA GLN A 140 9.39 17.84 -4.14
C GLN A 140 8.14 17.28 -4.81
N GLY A 141 7.25 16.67 -4.00
CA GLY A 141 5.99 16.12 -4.49
C GLY A 141 5.13 17.22 -5.12
N SER A 142 4.71 17.01 -6.37
CA SER A 142 3.78 17.86 -7.09
C SER A 142 2.46 17.97 -6.33
N ALA A 143 2.08 19.19 -5.95
CA ALA A 143 0.78 19.50 -5.39
C ALA A 143 -0.30 19.35 -6.46
N ALA A 144 -1.39 18.67 -6.14
CA ALA A 144 -2.59 18.59 -6.97
C ALA A 144 -3.42 19.87 -6.82
N PRO A 145 -4.21 20.28 -7.87
CA PRO A 145 -4.94 21.54 -7.87
C PRO A 145 -6.09 21.60 -6.86
N ASP A 146 -6.34 22.81 -6.40
CA ASP A 146 -7.33 23.29 -5.46
C ASP A 146 -8.79 23.02 -5.89
N ASP A 147 -9.49 22.06 -5.27
CA ASP A 147 -10.96 22.11 -5.17
C ASP A 147 -11.56 21.13 -4.11
N LEU A 148 -10.75 20.63 -3.16
CA LEU A 148 -11.18 19.74 -2.09
C LEU A 148 -10.38 20.03 -0.80
N ILE A 149 -10.43 21.26 -0.32
CA ILE A 149 -9.47 21.79 0.67
C ILE A 149 -9.36 20.94 1.95
N ASP A 150 -10.44 20.45 2.52
CA ASP A 150 -10.35 19.65 3.76
C ASP A 150 -10.04 18.16 3.53
N ARG A 151 -10.60 17.58 2.47
CA ARG A 151 -10.33 16.17 2.11
C ARG A 151 -8.94 15.98 1.53
N GLY A 152 -8.47 16.94 0.73
CA GLY A 152 -7.11 16.96 0.20
C GLY A 152 -6.06 17.10 1.31
N ARG A 153 -6.34 17.89 2.34
CA ARG A 153 -5.45 18.06 3.51
C ARG A 153 -5.31 16.79 4.33
N ALA A 154 -6.40 16.08 4.63
CA ALA A 154 -6.33 14.82 5.37
C ALA A 154 -5.53 13.74 4.62
N VAL A 155 -5.72 13.62 3.31
CA VAL A 155 -4.96 12.70 2.46
C VAL A 155 -3.49 13.10 2.39
N ALA A 156 -3.20 14.39 2.21
CA ALA A 156 -1.84 14.91 2.17
C ALA A 156 -1.13 14.71 3.52
N SER A 157 -1.82 14.95 4.63
CA SER A 157 -1.30 14.71 5.98
C SER A 157 -1.02 13.22 6.23
N ALA A 158 -1.93 12.33 5.86
CA ALA A 158 -1.73 10.88 5.96
C ALA A 158 -0.53 10.42 5.13
N ARG A 159 -0.37 10.96 3.92
CA ARG A 159 0.78 10.67 3.06
C ARG A 159 2.08 11.18 3.67
N ALA A 160 2.11 12.42 4.13
CA ALA A 160 3.27 13.01 4.79
C ALA A 160 3.70 12.20 6.02
N ALA A 161 2.73 11.72 6.81
CA ALA A 161 2.99 10.83 7.94
C ALA A 161 3.64 9.51 7.51
N LEU A 162 3.13 8.87 6.45
CA LEU A 162 3.76 7.66 5.91
C LEU A 162 5.17 7.92 5.37
N ASP A 163 5.46 9.12 4.86
CA ASP A 163 6.77 9.47 4.31
C ASP A 163 7.87 9.61 5.36
N LEU A 164 7.50 9.72 6.65
CA LEU A 164 8.43 9.64 7.78
C LEU A 164 8.97 8.22 8.03
N LEU A 165 8.27 7.21 7.54
CA LEU A 165 8.61 5.82 7.78
C LEU A 165 9.61 5.33 6.74
N ASP A 166 10.59 4.55 7.20
CA ASP A 166 11.43 3.80 6.24
C ASP A 166 10.60 2.73 5.51
N GLY A 167 11.17 2.15 4.45
CA GLY A 167 10.44 1.23 3.60
C GLY A 167 9.92 -0.02 4.30
N GLU A 168 10.60 -0.49 5.34
CA GLU A 168 10.25 -1.69 6.09
C GLU A 168 9.20 -1.39 7.17
N GLU A 169 9.36 -0.26 7.86
CA GLU A 169 8.39 0.26 8.83
C GLU A 169 7.06 0.59 8.13
N ARG A 170 7.13 1.28 6.99
CA ARG A 170 5.98 1.62 6.17
C ARG A 170 5.24 0.37 5.71
N SER A 171 5.96 -0.64 5.21
CA SER A 171 5.34 -1.89 4.77
C SER A 171 4.63 -2.62 5.92
N ALA A 172 5.26 -2.72 7.09
CA ALA A 172 4.64 -3.34 8.25
C ALA A 172 3.40 -2.55 8.73
N PHE A 173 3.51 -1.21 8.77
CA PHE A 173 2.42 -0.34 9.20
C PHE A 173 1.24 -0.39 8.24
N VAL A 174 1.47 -0.23 6.95
CA VAL A 174 0.41 -0.25 5.93
C VAL A 174 -0.30 -1.59 5.94
N LEU A 175 0.42 -2.71 5.92
CA LEU A 175 -0.20 -4.03 5.87
C LEU A 175 -0.99 -4.36 7.14
N HIS A 176 -0.52 -3.95 8.31
CA HIS A 176 -1.18 -4.30 9.58
C HIS A 176 -2.24 -3.28 10.01
N GLU A 177 -1.90 -1.99 10.02
CA GLU A 177 -2.78 -0.94 10.59
C GLU A 177 -3.80 -0.42 9.57
N VAL A 178 -3.49 -0.51 8.28
CA VAL A 178 -4.33 0.07 7.22
C VAL A 178 -5.10 -0.99 6.44
N GLU A 179 -4.43 -2.10 6.09
CA GLU A 179 -5.06 -3.22 5.39
C GLU A 179 -5.56 -4.30 6.36
N GLU A 180 -5.40 -4.10 7.68
CA GLU A 180 -5.90 -4.94 8.77
C GLU A 180 -5.47 -6.41 8.68
N LEU A 181 -4.30 -6.68 8.06
CA LEU A 181 -3.80 -8.05 8.01
C LEU A 181 -3.33 -8.53 9.39
N PRO A 182 -3.61 -9.80 9.76
CA PRO A 182 -3.04 -10.43 10.94
C PRO A 182 -1.51 -10.38 10.94
N LEU A 183 -0.89 -10.35 12.12
CA LEU A 183 0.59 -10.28 12.24
C LEU A 183 1.30 -11.42 11.51
N GLU A 184 0.70 -12.60 11.50
CA GLU A 184 1.21 -13.80 10.84
C GLU A 184 1.23 -13.60 9.32
N ASP A 185 0.17 -13.04 8.75
CA ASP A 185 0.05 -12.73 7.33
C ASP A 185 1.05 -11.66 6.92
N VAL A 186 1.18 -10.60 7.73
CA VAL A 186 2.20 -9.55 7.51
C VAL A 186 3.60 -10.15 7.54
N ALA A 187 3.90 -11.03 8.50
CA ALA A 187 5.19 -11.71 8.60
C ALA A 187 5.48 -12.56 7.36
N ALA A 188 4.47 -13.29 6.86
CA ALA A 188 4.57 -14.08 5.63
C ALA A 188 4.80 -13.19 4.40
N VAL A 189 4.04 -12.11 4.23
CA VAL A 189 4.19 -11.12 3.15
C VAL A 189 5.59 -10.49 3.16
N LEU A 190 6.07 -10.06 4.34
CA LEU A 190 7.36 -9.40 4.51
C LEU A 190 8.55 -10.39 4.60
N ARG A 191 8.28 -11.70 4.59
CA ARG A 191 9.28 -12.77 4.73
C ARG A 191 10.18 -12.56 5.96
N CYS A 192 9.57 -12.30 7.10
CA CYS A 192 10.26 -12.10 8.37
C CYS A 192 9.47 -12.71 9.54
N SER A 193 10.02 -12.71 10.74
CA SER A 193 9.30 -13.20 11.93
C SER A 193 8.26 -12.18 12.41
N THR A 194 7.20 -12.65 13.10
CA THR A 194 6.21 -11.80 13.78
C THR A 194 6.86 -10.88 14.82
N ARG A 195 7.95 -11.31 15.46
CA ARG A 195 8.78 -10.46 16.34
C ARG A 195 9.38 -9.27 15.57
N THR A 196 9.85 -9.49 14.35
CA THR A 196 10.38 -8.42 13.49
C THR A 196 9.27 -7.44 13.08
N VAL A 197 8.08 -7.96 12.72
CA VAL A 197 6.92 -7.12 12.41
C VAL A 197 6.56 -6.24 13.62
N LYS A 198 6.43 -6.82 14.82
CA LYS A 198 6.14 -6.07 16.04
C LYS A 198 7.17 -4.97 16.33
N ARG A 199 8.46 -5.23 16.07
CA ARG A 199 9.53 -4.23 16.23
C ARG A 199 9.36 -3.08 15.24
N ARG A 200 9.09 -3.38 13.93
CA ARG A 200 8.86 -2.37 12.90
C ARG A 200 7.62 -1.53 13.18
N LEU A 201 6.52 -2.15 13.62
CA LEU A 201 5.31 -1.44 14.03
C LEU A 201 5.57 -0.50 15.20
N ARG A 202 6.34 -0.93 16.20
CA ARG A 202 6.70 -0.07 17.35
C ARG A 202 7.51 1.15 16.89
N ALA A 203 8.49 0.95 16.02
CA ALA A 203 9.30 2.03 15.47
C ALA A 203 8.46 2.99 14.63
N ALA A 204 7.61 2.47 13.73
CA ALA A 204 6.68 3.26 12.92
C ALA A 204 5.75 4.12 13.78
N ARG A 205 5.10 3.51 14.79
CA ARG A 205 4.21 4.23 15.72
C ARG A 205 4.97 5.32 16.49
N GLY A 206 6.20 5.05 16.92
CA GLY A 206 7.05 6.04 17.61
C GLY A 206 7.31 7.27 16.75
N LYS A 207 7.67 7.09 15.48
CA LYS A 207 7.90 8.20 14.52
C LYS A 207 6.61 8.99 14.25
N LEU A 208 5.48 8.30 14.06
CA LEU A 208 4.19 8.95 13.80
C LEU A 208 3.67 9.74 15.01
N LEU A 209 3.94 9.29 16.24
CA LEU A 209 3.57 10.01 17.46
C LEU A 209 4.38 11.31 17.66
N GLN A 210 5.62 11.33 17.18
CA GLN A 210 6.47 12.53 17.23
C GLN A 210 6.10 13.56 16.17
N HIS A 211 5.42 13.12 15.13
CA HIS A 211 4.93 14.00 14.07
C HIS A 211 3.61 14.65 14.51
N LYS A 212 3.68 15.80 15.18
CA LYS A 212 2.53 16.68 15.38
C LYS A 212 2.20 17.30 14.01
N PRO A 213 0.99 17.07 13.45
CA PRO A 213 0.55 17.92 12.36
C PRO A 213 0.53 19.35 12.90
N GLU A 214 1.29 20.25 12.27
CA GLU A 214 1.19 21.68 12.58
C GLU A 214 -0.25 22.10 12.30
N ALA A 215 -1.02 22.26 13.36
CA ALA A 215 -2.27 23.00 13.31
C ALA A 215 -1.90 24.47 13.06
N ARG A 216 -1.80 24.85 11.79
CA ARG A 216 -1.75 26.26 11.43
C ARG A 216 -3.15 26.82 11.67
N SER A 217 -3.23 27.66 12.73
CA SER A 217 -4.32 28.60 13.01
C SER A 217 -4.66 29.44 11.80
#